data_e45374cca527819821e433034625439e
#
_entry.id   e45374cca527819821e433034625439e
#
_cell.length_a   1.000
_cell.length_b   1.000
_cell.length_c   1.000
_cell.angle_alpha   90.00
_cell.angle_beta   90.00
_cell.angle_gamma   90.00
#
_symmetry.space_group_name_H-M   'P 1'
#
loop_
_entity.id
_entity.type
_entity.pdbx_description
1 polymer ?
#
loop_
_entity_poly.entity_id
_entity_poly.type
_entity_poly.pdbx_seq_one_letter_code
_entity_poly.pdbx_strand_id
1 'polypeptide(L)'
;SNKRCNIYNQGVRNRILYREEELSAGDMLMITKNNYYWTENIEGIDFLANGEIVEVLRVRREQELYGFRFCDVLVRSLDYDIEFEIKILMDTLYSDVSGLPRERAEELFLNILEDYSDISTKAGKMKKLKTDPFYNAVQVKFAYAVTCHKAQGGEWSTVFLDLGYISEEHLGINFYRWLYTAITRAGKKLYLVNLP
;
A
#
# COMPACT_ATOMS: atom_id res chain seq x y z
N SER A 1 -8.10 0.07 -12.58
CA SER A 1 -8.28 1.16 -11.60
C SER A 1 -8.09 0.64 -10.17
N ASN A 2 -7.75 1.53 -9.23
CA ASN A 2 -7.63 1.15 -7.81
C ASN A 2 -8.94 0.56 -7.26
N LYS A 3 -10.09 1.11 -7.64
CA LYS A 3 -11.41 0.60 -7.26
C LYS A 3 -11.59 -0.86 -7.67
N ARG A 4 -11.17 -1.21 -8.89
CA ARG A 4 -11.26 -2.60 -9.39
C ARG A 4 -10.28 -3.53 -8.65
N CYS A 5 -9.07 -3.05 -8.39
CA CYS A 5 -8.11 -3.79 -7.55
C CYS A 5 -8.67 -4.05 -6.14
N ASN A 6 -9.34 -3.07 -5.52
CA ASN A 6 -9.97 -3.25 -4.21
C ASN A 6 -11.03 -4.35 -4.24
N ILE A 7 -11.87 -4.42 -5.29
CA ILE A 7 -12.89 -5.48 -5.46
C ILE A 7 -12.21 -6.86 -5.56
N TYR A 8 -11.15 -6.99 -6.35
CA TYR A 8 -10.40 -8.25 -6.45
C TYR A 8 -9.71 -8.61 -5.14
N ASN A 9 -9.06 -7.65 -4.49
CA ASN A 9 -8.41 -7.87 -3.19
C ASN A 9 -9.40 -8.38 -2.15
N GLN A 10 -10.58 -7.78 -2.03
CA GLN A 10 -11.64 -8.27 -1.15
C GLN A 10 -12.15 -9.65 -1.57
N GLY A 11 -12.33 -9.87 -2.87
CA GLY A 11 -12.76 -11.18 -3.39
C GLY A 11 -11.76 -12.29 -3.05
N VAL A 12 -10.47 -12.04 -3.22
CA VAL A 12 -9.41 -12.99 -2.86
C VAL A 12 -9.40 -13.25 -1.36
N ARG A 13 -9.40 -12.19 -0.53
CA ARG A 13 -9.40 -12.33 0.92
C ARG A 13 -10.61 -13.13 1.44
N ASN A 14 -11.80 -12.73 1.03
CA ASN A 14 -13.03 -13.29 1.61
C ASN A 14 -13.39 -14.65 1.03
N ARG A 15 -13.20 -14.88 -0.29
CA ARG A 15 -13.70 -16.10 -0.97
C ARG A 15 -12.65 -17.18 -1.16
N ILE A 16 -11.37 -16.81 -1.22
CA ILE A 16 -10.26 -17.74 -1.48
C ILE A 16 -9.50 -18.01 -0.20
N LEU A 17 -9.18 -16.94 0.56
CA LEU A 17 -8.37 -17.05 1.77
C LEU A 17 -9.22 -17.14 3.05
N TYR A 18 -10.55 -16.96 2.94
CA TYR A 18 -11.51 -17.03 4.05
C TYR A 18 -11.14 -16.13 5.23
N ARG A 19 -10.67 -14.90 4.91
CA ARG A 19 -10.29 -13.89 5.90
C ARG A 19 -11.45 -12.92 6.10
N GLU A 20 -12.03 -12.92 7.30
CA GLU A 20 -13.19 -12.11 7.67
C GLU A 20 -12.77 -10.78 8.34
N GLU A 21 -11.65 -10.77 9.04
CA GLU A 21 -11.13 -9.58 9.72
C GLU A 21 -10.65 -8.52 8.72
N GLU A 22 -10.64 -7.26 9.13
CA GLU A 22 -10.19 -6.15 8.27
C GLU A 22 -8.71 -6.29 7.86
N LEU A 23 -7.87 -6.81 8.76
CA LEU A 23 -6.48 -7.16 8.52
C LEU A 23 -6.14 -8.45 9.27
N SER A 24 -5.46 -9.37 8.62
CA SER A 24 -5.12 -10.69 9.17
C SER A 24 -3.65 -11.02 8.96
N ALA A 25 -3.10 -11.88 9.82
CA ALA A 25 -1.79 -12.48 9.57
C ALA A 25 -1.79 -13.23 8.23
N GLY A 26 -0.67 -13.13 7.49
CA GLY A 26 -0.52 -13.63 6.13
C GLY A 26 -1.09 -12.70 5.04
N ASP A 27 -1.69 -11.56 5.38
CA ASP A 27 -2.08 -10.58 4.37
C ASP A 27 -0.86 -9.98 3.68
N MET A 28 -0.97 -9.85 2.36
CA MET A 28 0.01 -9.18 1.53
C MET A 28 -0.37 -7.71 1.37
N LEU A 29 0.53 -6.82 1.77
CA LEU A 29 0.34 -5.38 1.67
C LEU A 29 1.39 -4.76 0.76
N MET A 30 0.96 -3.84 -0.10
CA MET A 30 1.85 -3.01 -0.90
C MET A 30 2.00 -1.64 -0.26
N ILE A 31 3.23 -1.19 -0.11
CA ILE A 31 3.57 0.17 0.31
C ILE A 31 3.16 1.14 -0.80
N THR A 32 2.44 2.20 -0.46
CA THR A 32 1.93 3.14 -1.47
C THR A 32 2.67 4.48 -1.50
N LYS A 33 3.55 4.72 -0.53
CA LYS A 33 4.38 5.92 -0.41
C LYS A 33 5.70 5.55 0.26
N ASN A 34 6.82 6.06 -0.24
CA ASN A 34 8.13 5.84 0.39
C ASN A 34 8.11 6.24 1.87
N ASN A 35 8.69 5.39 2.71
CA ASN A 35 8.81 5.63 4.13
C ASN A 35 10.22 5.31 4.61
N TYR A 36 10.86 6.28 5.27
CA TYR A 36 12.25 6.20 5.73
C TYR A 36 12.34 6.01 7.25
N TYR A 37 11.23 6.23 7.96
CA TYR A 37 11.20 6.26 9.42
C TYR A 37 11.33 4.87 10.05
N TRP A 38 10.56 3.90 9.52
CA TRP A 38 10.46 2.58 10.14
C TRP A 38 11.67 1.67 9.88
N THR A 39 12.53 2.05 8.96
CA THR A 39 13.74 1.28 8.58
C THR A 39 15.04 1.92 9.06
N GLU A 40 14.99 3.08 9.72
CA GLU A 40 16.18 3.87 10.13
C GLU A 40 17.23 3.05 10.91
N ASN A 41 16.78 2.03 11.68
CA ASN A 41 17.66 1.19 12.48
C ASN A 41 17.66 -0.29 12.02
N ILE A 42 17.28 -0.57 10.78
CA ILE A 42 17.21 -1.92 10.23
C ILE A 42 18.34 -2.10 9.24
N GLU A 43 19.27 -3.00 9.57
CA GLU A 43 20.37 -3.32 8.67
C GLU A 43 19.85 -4.02 7.41
N GLY A 44 20.27 -3.54 6.24
CA GLY A 44 19.92 -4.12 4.95
C GLY A 44 18.68 -3.50 4.27
N ILE A 45 17.97 -2.58 4.92
CA ILE A 45 16.83 -1.85 4.31
C ILE A 45 17.03 -0.35 4.55
N ASP A 46 17.24 0.42 3.49
CA ASP A 46 17.39 1.88 3.58
C ASP A 46 16.05 2.59 3.80
N PHE A 47 15.00 2.14 3.12
CA PHE A 47 13.65 2.66 3.24
C PHE A 47 12.62 1.69 2.66
N LEU A 48 11.36 1.85 3.03
CA LEU A 48 10.26 1.13 2.41
C LEU A 48 9.87 1.85 1.11
N ALA A 49 10.09 1.20 -0.02
CA ALA A 49 9.81 1.78 -1.32
C ALA A 49 8.32 1.69 -1.69
N ASN A 50 7.84 2.71 -2.39
CA ASN A 50 6.53 2.68 -3.03
C ASN A 50 6.47 1.53 -4.07
N GLY A 51 5.57 0.58 -3.89
CA GLY A 51 5.43 -0.63 -4.70
C GLY A 51 6.01 -1.89 -4.06
N GLU A 52 6.82 -1.77 -3.01
CA GLU A 52 7.33 -2.90 -2.24
C GLU A 52 6.19 -3.66 -1.56
N ILE A 53 6.31 -4.98 -1.48
CA ILE A 53 5.30 -5.85 -0.87
C ILE A 53 5.84 -6.43 0.43
N VAL A 54 5.01 -6.36 1.47
CA VAL A 54 5.28 -6.96 2.78
C VAL A 54 4.17 -7.94 3.14
N GLU A 55 4.53 -9.00 3.84
CA GLU A 55 3.60 -9.94 4.46
C GLU A 55 3.35 -9.54 5.91
N VAL A 56 2.09 -9.49 6.32
CA VAL A 56 1.70 -9.30 7.72
C VAL A 56 1.93 -10.59 8.48
N LEU A 57 2.86 -10.62 9.40
CA LEU A 57 3.12 -11.78 10.25
C LEU A 57 2.23 -11.78 11.50
N ARG A 58 1.99 -10.58 12.05
CA ARG A 58 1.15 -10.42 13.24
C ARG A 58 0.49 -9.04 13.26
N VAL A 59 -0.80 -9.02 13.51
CA VAL A 59 -1.56 -7.83 13.87
C VAL A 59 -1.48 -7.66 15.38
N ARG A 60 -1.13 -6.48 15.86
CA ARG A 60 -0.93 -6.26 17.30
C ARG A 60 -2.00 -5.35 17.89
N ARG A 61 -1.87 -4.05 17.70
CA ARG A 61 -2.70 -3.05 18.35
C ARG A 61 -3.33 -2.13 17.32
N GLU A 62 -4.65 -2.16 17.28
CA GLU A 62 -5.44 -1.15 16.57
C GLU A 62 -5.75 0.01 17.52
N GLN A 63 -5.74 1.23 16.98
CA GLN A 63 -6.07 2.43 17.72
C GLN A 63 -6.61 3.51 16.79
N GLU A 64 -7.56 4.27 17.31
CA GLU A 64 -8.11 5.44 16.62
C GLU A 64 -7.58 6.70 17.30
N LEU A 65 -6.91 7.56 16.54
CA LEU A 65 -6.33 8.80 17.02
C LEU A 65 -6.29 9.82 15.87
N TYR A 66 -6.44 11.09 16.18
CA TYR A 66 -6.43 12.19 15.20
C TYR A 66 -7.51 12.08 14.12
N GLY A 67 -8.59 11.33 14.35
CA GLY A 67 -9.63 11.04 13.36
C GLY A 67 -9.22 10.02 12.28
N PHE A 68 -8.19 9.20 12.57
CA PHE A 68 -7.66 8.14 11.72
C PHE A 68 -7.47 6.85 12.49
N ARG A 69 -7.47 5.73 11.77
CA ARG A 69 -7.25 4.40 12.33
C ARG A 69 -5.84 3.91 11.98
N PHE A 70 -5.15 3.47 13.01
CA PHE A 70 -3.79 2.96 12.91
C PHE A 70 -3.73 1.53 13.44
N CYS A 71 -2.78 0.75 12.93
CA CYS A 71 -2.50 -0.58 13.45
C CYS A 71 -1.00 -0.83 13.53
N ASP A 72 -0.53 -1.32 14.68
CA ASP A 72 0.83 -1.81 14.85
C ASP A 72 0.89 -3.25 14.35
N VAL A 73 1.79 -3.52 13.41
CA VAL A 73 1.95 -4.82 12.78
C VAL A 73 3.41 -5.24 12.74
N LEU A 74 3.65 -6.55 12.90
CA LEU A 74 4.91 -7.18 12.51
C LEU A 74 4.77 -7.61 11.06
N VAL A 75 5.68 -7.19 10.22
CA VAL A 75 5.72 -7.52 8.79
C VAL A 75 7.04 -8.15 8.40
N ARG A 76 7.03 -8.86 7.28
CA ARG A 76 8.23 -9.35 6.60
C ARG A 76 8.30 -8.74 5.20
N SER A 77 9.41 -8.09 4.86
CA SER A 77 9.67 -7.68 3.48
C SER A 77 9.92 -8.92 2.62
N LEU A 78 9.24 -9.02 1.48
CA LEU A 78 9.44 -10.14 0.56
C LEU A 78 10.73 -10.02 -0.25
N ASP A 79 11.21 -8.79 -0.46
CA ASP A 79 12.42 -8.54 -1.24
C ASP A 79 13.69 -8.80 -0.43
N TYR A 80 13.66 -8.54 0.89
CA TYR A 80 14.82 -8.63 1.78
C TYR A 80 14.75 -9.82 2.75
N ASP A 81 13.58 -10.46 2.92
CA ASP A 81 13.30 -11.51 3.91
C ASP A 81 13.64 -11.08 5.36
N ILE A 82 13.39 -9.81 5.67
CA ILE A 82 13.64 -9.20 6.99
C ILE A 82 12.30 -8.90 7.66
N GLU A 83 12.21 -9.22 8.95
CA GLU A 83 11.04 -8.97 9.79
C GLU A 83 11.23 -7.68 10.62
N PHE A 84 10.22 -6.82 10.65
CA PHE A 84 10.25 -5.58 11.43
C PHE A 84 8.85 -5.09 11.77
N GLU A 85 8.78 -4.23 12.77
CA GLU A 85 7.53 -3.62 13.21
C GLU A 85 7.30 -2.29 12.50
N ILE A 86 6.05 -2.07 12.08
CA ILE A 86 5.59 -0.79 11.52
C ILE A 86 4.22 -0.42 12.08
N LYS A 87 3.90 0.85 12.02
CA LYS A 87 2.54 1.35 12.19
C LYS A 87 1.95 1.64 10.82
N ILE A 88 0.82 1.03 10.50
CA ILE A 88 0.11 1.28 9.24
C ILE A 88 -1.09 2.20 9.45
N LEU A 89 -1.44 2.94 8.40
CA LEU A 89 -2.63 3.77 8.32
C LEU A 89 -3.75 2.96 7.67
N MET A 90 -4.69 2.45 8.48
CA MET A 90 -5.76 1.56 8.06
C MET A 90 -6.71 2.21 7.03
N ASP A 91 -6.91 3.52 7.12
CA ASP A 91 -7.76 4.29 6.20
C ASP A 91 -7.31 4.20 4.73
N THR A 92 -6.07 3.80 4.47
CA THR A 92 -5.57 3.66 3.09
C THR A 92 -5.85 2.30 2.47
N LEU A 93 -6.15 1.26 3.25
CA LEU A 93 -6.32 -0.12 2.77
C LEU A 93 -7.36 -0.23 1.65
N TYR A 94 -8.51 0.43 1.81
CA TYR A 94 -9.64 0.37 0.88
C TYR A 94 -9.85 1.65 0.07
N SER A 95 -8.95 2.62 0.20
CA SER A 95 -9.04 3.89 -0.54
C SER A 95 -9.04 3.66 -2.06
N ASP A 96 -9.86 4.38 -2.82
CA ASP A 96 -9.88 4.32 -4.28
C ASP A 96 -8.75 5.12 -4.94
N VAL A 97 -8.00 5.89 -4.15
CA VAL A 97 -6.77 6.60 -4.59
C VAL A 97 -5.50 5.88 -4.13
N SER A 98 -4.36 6.23 -4.69
CA SER A 98 -3.10 5.50 -4.43
C SER A 98 -2.61 5.57 -2.97
N GLY A 99 -3.04 6.54 -2.20
CA GLY A 99 -2.67 6.73 -0.80
C GLY A 99 -3.72 7.59 -0.08
N LEU A 100 -3.32 8.32 0.95
CA LEU A 100 -4.20 9.26 1.64
C LEU A 100 -4.47 10.48 0.75
N PRO A 101 -5.75 10.88 0.52
CA PRO A 101 -6.07 12.11 -0.17
C PRO A 101 -5.40 13.33 0.47
N ARG A 102 -5.07 14.35 -0.35
CA ARG A 102 -4.31 15.51 0.12
C ARG A 102 -4.98 16.21 1.32
N GLU A 103 -6.28 16.40 1.25
CA GLU A 103 -7.06 17.05 2.31
C GLU A 103 -6.98 16.27 3.63
N ARG A 104 -7.10 14.94 3.56
CA ARG A 104 -6.98 14.06 4.72
C ARG A 104 -5.54 14.01 5.26
N ALA A 105 -4.54 14.10 4.38
CA ALA A 105 -3.14 14.17 4.79
C ALA A 105 -2.82 15.48 5.51
N GLU A 106 -3.43 16.60 5.07
CA GLU A 106 -3.31 17.90 5.71
C GLU A 106 -4.04 17.92 7.07
N GLU A 107 -5.21 17.30 7.17
CA GLU A 107 -5.93 17.11 8.42
C GLU A 107 -5.10 16.32 9.44
N LEU A 108 -4.55 15.17 9.03
CA LEU A 108 -3.66 14.37 9.89
C LEU A 108 -2.45 15.19 10.38
N PHE A 109 -1.82 15.93 9.47
CA PHE A 109 -0.70 16.80 9.80
C PHE A 109 -1.06 17.84 10.85
N LEU A 110 -2.20 18.53 10.69
CA LEU A 110 -2.65 19.56 11.61
C LEU A 110 -3.02 18.98 12.97
N ASN A 111 -3.75 17.87 13.01
CA ASN A 111 -4.18 17.23 14.25
C ASN A 111 -2.98 16.72 15.08
N ILE A 112 -1.96 16.14 14.44
CA ILE A 112 -0.73 15.75 15.14
C ILE A 112 0.08 16.99 15.59
N LEU A 113 0.06 18.06 14.80
CA LEU A 113 0.81 19.29 15.13
C LEU A 113 0.26 19.98 16.40
N GLU A 114 -1.03 19.79 16.73
CA GLU A 114 -1.64 20.30 17.95
C GLU A 114 -1.00 19.71 19.21
N ASP A 115 -0.58 18.45 19.21
CA ASP A 115 0.11 17.81 20.33
C ASP A 115 1.47 18.45 20.64
N TYR A 116 2.03 19.16 19.69
CA TYR A 116 3.30 19.90 19.83
C TYR A 116 3.08 21.41 20.01
N SER A 117 1.90 21.84 20.51
CA SER A 117 1.56 23.25 20.70
C SER A 117 2.46 23.95 21.74
N ASP A 118 2.99 23.22 22.69
CA ASP A 118 3.93 23.66 23.73
C ASP A 118 5.32 24.09 23.16
N ILE A 119 5.67 23.62 21.98
CA ILE A 119 6.94 23.96 21.34
C ILE A 119 6.80 25.32 20.65
N SER A 120 7.54 26.32 21.12
CA SER A 120 7.42 27.70 20.64
C SER A 120 7.92 27.93 19.21
N THR A 121 8.85 27.10 18.71
CA THR A 121 9.46 27.29 17.39
C THR A 121 8.89 26.37 16.32
N LYS A 122 8.61 26.90 15.13
CA LYS A 122 8.15 26.12 13.97
C LYS A 122 9.14 25.00 13.61
N ALA A 123 10.45 25.28 13.68
CA ALA A 123 11.50 24.29 13.42
C ALA A 123 11.47 23.13 14.44
N GLY A 124 11.24 23.44 15.73
CA GLY A 124 11.10 22.44 16.78
C GLY A 124 9.90 21.55 16.57
N LYS A 125 8.72 22.11 16.25
CA LYS A 125 7.51 21.35 15.92
C LYS A 125 7.75 20.41 14.74
N MET A 126 8.36 20.91 13.66
CA MET A 126 8.65 20.09 12.48
C MET A 126 9.67 18.97 12.76
N LYS A 127 10.63 19.22 13.66
CA LYS A 127 11.58 18.17 14.07
C LYS A 127 10.87 17.05 14.82
N LYS A 128 9.97 17.38 15.75
CA LYS A 128 9.16 16.39 16.48
C LYS A 128 8.24 15.60 15.56
N LEU A 129 7.53 16.30 14.67
CA LEU A 129 6.64 15.67 13.70
C LEU A 129 7.36 14.63 12.81
N LYS A 130 8.59 14.92 12.38
CA LYS A 130 9.40 13.97 11.59
C LYS A 130 9.74 12.68 12.34
N THR A 131 9.74 12.70 13.67
CA THR A 131 10.00 11.54 14.52
C THR A 131 8.73 10.98 15.16
N ASP A 132 7.55 11.46 14.75
CA ASP A 132 6.28 11.00 15.26
C ASP A 132 5.82 9.72 14.53
N PRO A 133 5.50 8.61 15.23
CA PRO A 133 5.12 7.35 14.60
C PRO A 133 3.77 7.40 13.90
N PHE A 134 2.84 8.27 14.29
CA PHE A 134 1.55 8.42 13.62
C PHE A 134 1.67 9.23 12.34
N TYR A 135 2.48 10.30 12.36
CA TYR A 135 2.80 11.05 11.14
C TYR A 135 3.52 10.18 10.10
N ASN A 136 4.38 9.30 10.56
CA ASN A 136 5.14 8.37 9.73
C ASN A 136 4.43 7.02 9.53
N ALA A 137 3.14 6.90 9.88
CA ALA A 137 2.39 5.68 9.62
C ALA A 137 2.43 5.31 8.13
N VAL A 138 2.74 4.05 7.86
CA VAL A 138 2.93 3.54 6.50
C VAL A 138 1.59 3.46 5.80
N GLN A 139 1.51 4.06 4.61
CA GLN A 139 0.33 3.96 3.76
C GLN A 139 0.41 2.68 2.93
N VAL A 140 -0.61 1.86 3.02
CA VAL A 140 -0.62 0.52 2.44
C VAL A 140 -1.92 0.20 1.71
N LYS A 141 -1.86 -0.79 0.82
CA LYS A 141 -3.02 -1.44 0.19
C LYS A 141 -2.81 -2.94 0.15
N PHE A 142 -3.89 -3.71 0.04
CA PHE A 142 -3.75 -5.13 -0.25
C PHE A 142 -3.09 -5.37 -1.61
N ALA A 143 -2.24 -6.39 -1.68
CA ALA A 143 -1.36 -6.66 -2.82
C ALA A 143 -1.72 -7.94 -3.61
N TYR A 144 -2.91 -8.50 -3.44
CA TYR A 144 -3.37 -9.66 -4.24
C TYR A 144 -3.74 -9.25 -5.66
N ALA A 145 -4.26 -8.03 -5.82
CA ALA A 145 -4.50 -7.41 -7.11
C ALA A 145 -4.00 -5.96 -7.09
N VAL A 146 -3.19 -5.62 -8.08
CA VAL A 146 -2.55 -4.32 -8.19
C VAL A 146 -2.78 -3.71 -9.56
N THR A 147 -2.66 -2.40 -9.69
CA THR A 147 -2.73 -1.76 -11.00
C THR A 147 -1.46 -2.06 -11.81
N CYS A 148 -1.57 -2.08 -13.13
CA CYS A 148 -0.43 -2.31 -14.01
C CYS A 148 0.76 -1.38 -13.72
N HIS A 149 0.49 -0.10 -13.42
CA HIS A 149 1.54 0.86 -13.06
C HIS A 149 2.29 0.47 -11.77
N LYS A 150 1.59 -0.11 -10.80
CA LYS A 150 2.19 -0.58 -9.55
C LYS A 150 2.93 -1.91 -9.70
N ALA A 151 2.56 -2.72 -10.70
CA ALA A 151 3.25 -3.95 -11.05
C ALA A 151 4.53 -3.71 -11.88
N GLN A 152 4.80 -2.46 -12.27
CA GLN A 152 5.98 -2.13 -13.08
C GLN A 152 7.26 -2.44 -12.31
N GLY A 153 8.19 -3.16 -12.93
CA GLY A 153 9.44 -3.63 -12.31
C GLY A 153 9.33 -5.01 -11.64
N GLY A 154 8.13 -5.46 -11.27
CA GLY A 154 7.92 -6.80 -10.71
C GLY A 154 7.75 -7.87 -11.80
N GLU A 155 7.99 -9.15 -11.44
CA GLU A 155 7.75 -10.32 -12.27
C GLU A 155 7.14 -11.43 -11.40
N TRP A 156 6.12 -12.10 -11.95
CA TRP A 156 5.44 -13.20 -11.28
C TRP A 156 5.34 -14.41 -12.21
N SER A 157 5.50 -15.60 -11.67
CA SER A 157 5.41 -16.83 -12.47
C SER A 157 4.05 -17.00 -13.14
N THR A 158 2.96 -16.50 -12.54
CA THR A 158 1.61 -16.55 -13.09
C THR A 158 0.93 -15.20 -12.86
N VAL A 159 0.35 -14.64 -13.93
CA VAL A 159 -0.37 -13.36 -13.90
C VAL A 159 -1.78 -13.54 -14.46
N PHE A 160 -2.77 -13.00 -13.76
CA PHE A 160 -4.13 -12.81 -14.25
C PHE A 160 -4.30 -11.35 -14.65
N LEU A 161 -4.40 -11.08 -15.94
CA LEU A 161 -4.56 -9.73 -16.47
C LEU A 161 -6.03 -9.47 -16.78
N ASP A 162 -6.64 -8.59 -15.99
CA ASP A 162 -7.99 -8.09 -16.26
C ASP A 162 -7.93 -6.87 -17.18
N LEU A 163 -8.39 -7.04 -18.40
CA LEU A 163 -8.42 -5.98 -19.41
C LEU A 163 -9.51 -4.93 -19.13
N GLY A 164 -10.50 -5.27 -18.31
CA GLY A 164 -11.64 -4.40 -18.06
C GLY A 164 -12.54 -4.26 -19.29
N TYR A 165 -13.31 -3.18 -19.32
CA TYR A 165 -14.08 -2.81 -20.50
C TYR A 165 -13.19 -2.01 -21.45
N ILE A 166 -12.98 -2.53 -22.64
CA ILE A 166 -12.22 -1.89 -23.72
C ILE A 166 -13.22 -1.51 -24.80
N SER A 167 -13.36 -0.21 -25.11
CA SER A 167 -14.03 0.27 -26.31
C SER A 167 -12.98 0.53 -27.40
N GLU A 168 -13.42 0.54 -28.67
CA GLU A 168 -12.54 0.82 -29.81
C GLU A 168 -11.81 2.18 -29.66
N GLU A 169 -12.44 3.16 -29.06
CA GLU A 169 -11.86 4.48 -28.78
C GLU A 169 -10.64 4.44 -27.84
N HIS A 170 -10.51 3.38 -27.02
CA HIS A 170 -9.38 3.19 -26.13
C HIS A 170 -8.19 2.46 -26.77
N LEU A 171 -8.34 1.93 -28.01
CA LEU A 171 -7.30 1.19 -28.72
C LEU A 171 -6.26 2.11 -29.38
N GLY A 172 -5.60 2.94 -28.57
CA GLY A 172 -4.51 3.82 -29.00
C GLY A 172 -3.14 3.35 -28.52
N ILE A 173 -2.10 4.10 -28.91
CA ILE A 173 -0.70 3.78 -28.55
C ILE A 173 -0.50 3.60 -27.03
N ASN A 174 -1.24 4.34 -26.21
CA ASN A 174 -1.15 4.24 -24.75
C ASN A 174 -1.72 2.93 -24.22
N PHE A 175 -2.78 2.39 -24.86
CA PHE A 175 -3.29 1.07 -24.53
C PHE A 175 -2.25 -0.02 -24.83
N TYR A 176 -1.61 0.02 -25.98
CA TYR A 176 -0.59 -0.97 -26.35
C TYR A 176 0.65 -0.90 -25.45
N ARG A 177 1.06 0.30 -25.03
CA ARG A 177 2.13 0.47 -24.04
C ARG A 177 1.74 -0.10 -22.68
N TRP A 178 0.52 0.16 -22.22
CA TRP A 178 -0.02 -0.42 -21.02
C TRP A 178 -0.10 -1.94 -21.10
N LEU A 179 -0.64 -2.46 -22.20
CA LEU A 179 -0.74 -3.90 -22.43
C LEU A 179 0.63 -4.57 -22.44
N TYR A 180 1.59 -4.00 -23.16
CA TYR A 180 2.96 -4.48 -23.15
C TYR A 180 3.54 -4.54 -21.73
N THR A 181 3.38 -3.48 -20.96
CA THR A 181 3.83 -3.44 -19.55
C THR A 181 3.15 -4.55 -18.73
N ALA A 182 1.86 -4.77 -18.92
CA ALA A 182 1.09 -5.75 -18.17
C ALA A 182 1.48 -7.20 -18.51
N ILE A 183 1.57 -7.55 -19.82
CA ILE A 183 1.88 -8.93 -20.26
C ILE A 183 3.32 -9.34 -19.89
N THR A 184 4.26 -8.39 -19.93
CA THR A 184 5.66 -8.64 -19.57
C THR A 184 5.90 -8.87 -18.08
N ARG A 185 4.86 -8.78 -17.24
CA ARG A 185 4.92 -9.15 -15.81
C ARG A 185 4.83 -10.65 -15.59
N ALA A 186 4.39 -11.43 -16.60
CA ALA A 186 4.25 -12.87 -16.47
C ALA A 186 5.53 -13.59 -16.94
N GLY A 187 6.21 -14.25 -15.99
CA GLY A 187 7.41 -15.04 -16.29
C GLY A 187 7.10 -16.42 -16.91
N LYS A 188 5.95 -17.04 -16.58
CA LYS A 188 5.61 -18.39 -17.07
C LYS A 188 4.21 -18.49 -17.67
N LYS A 189 3.18 -17.96 -17.01
CA LYS A 189 1.78 -18.09 -17.42
C LYS A 189 1.06 -16.77 -17.34
N LEU A 190 0.30 -16.45 -18.39
CA LEU A 190 -0.59 -15.30 -18.44
C LEU A 190 -2.01 -15.78 -18.70
N TYR A 191 -2.95 -15.36 -17.85
CA TYR A 191 -4.38 -15.56 -18.05
C TYR A 191 -5.02 -14.20 -18.32
N LEU A 192 -5.76 -14.10 -19.42
CA LEU A 192 -6.54 -12.92 -19.75
C LEU A 192 -7.95 -13.07 -19.21
N VAL A 193 -8.40 -12.07 -18.46
CA VAL A 193 -9.72 -12.04 -17.83
C VAL A 193 -10.54 -10.94 -18.48
N ASN A 194 -11.83 -11.20 -18.70
CA ASN A 194 -12.75 -10.28 -19.38
C ASN A 194 -12.26 -9.85 -20.78
N LEU A 195 -11.79 -10.83 -21.56
CA LEU A 195 -11.63 -10.63 -23.00
C LEU A 195 -13.00 -10.35 -23.62
N PRO A 196 -13.13 -9.36 -24.52
CA PRO A 196 -14.37 -9.09 -25.25
C PRO A 196 -14.73 -10.26 -26.19
#